data_d31f9773c42c81ecbcc43be5c263573c
#
_entry.id   d31f9773c42c81ecbcc43be5c263573c
#
_cell.length_a   1.000
_cell.length_b   1.000
_cell.length_c   1.000
_cell.angle_alpha   90.00
_cell.angle_beta   90.00
_cell.angle_gamma   90.00
#
_symmetry.space_group_name_H-M   'P 1'
#
loop_
_entity.id
_entity.type
_entity.pdbx_description
1 polymer ?
#
loop_
_entity_poly.entity_id
_entity_poly.type
_entity_poly.pdbx_seq_one_letter_code
_entity_poly.pdbx_strand_id
1 'polypeptide(L)' 'MKVLKFSAEWCAPCKMLQKTLDEMVLPYPVENIDIDKQPDLAGEFGIRGVPTLVLLTGEGVEQGRLVGGKSKADIMEWLS' A
#
# COMPACT_ATOMS: atom_id res chain seq x y z
N MET A 1 -9.92 8.71 -5.55
CA MET A 1 -9.29 7.43 -5.22
C MET A 1 -8.04 7.67 -4.39
N LYS A 2 -7.66 6.71 -3.58
CA LYS A 2 -6.41 6.78 -2.82
C LYS A 2 -5.82 5.39 -2.64
N VAL A 3 -4.53 5.36 -2.31
CA VAL A 3 -3.81 4.12 -2.04
C VAL A 3 -3.52 4.04 -0.56
N LEU A 4 -3.87 2.92 0.08
CA LEU A 4 -3.44 2.64 1.45
C LEU A 4 -2.21 1.76 1.38
N LYS A 5 -1.16 2.16 2.07
CA LYS A 5 0.07 1.38 2.16
C LYS A 5 0.18 0.80 3.56
N PHE A 6 -0.10 -0.50 3.67
CA PHE A 6 0.03 -1.22 4.94
C PHE A 6 1.48 -1.65 5.11
N SER A 7 2.09 -1.27 6.22
CA SER A 7 3.51 -1.52 6.46
C SER A 7 3.78 -1.64 7.95
N ALA A 8 5.05 -1.93 8.29
CA ALA A 8 5.50 -1.99 9.68
C ALA A 8 6.94 -1.48 9.76
N GLU A 9 7.32 -0.95 10.91
CA GLU A 9 8.66 -0.39 11.09
C GLU A 9 9.76 -1.47 10.99
N TRP A 10 9.45 -2.71 11.39
CA TRP A 10 10.38 -3.82 11.35
C TRP A 10 10.51 -4.46 9.96
N CYS A 11 9.76 -4.00 9.00
CA CYS A 11 9.63 -4.64 7.68
C CYS A 11 10.62 -4.02 6.68
N ALA A 12 11.70 -4.74 6.37
CA ALA A 12 12.68 -4.27 5.38
C ALA A 12 12.09 -4.11 3.97
N PRO A 13 11.28 -5.07 3.44
CA PRO A 13 10.63 -4.88 2.15
C PRO A 13 9.72 -3.66 2.10
N CYS A 14 9.09 -3.29 3.23
CA CYS A 14 8.25 -2.09 3.30
C CYS A 14 9.09 -0.83 3.09
N LYS A 15 10.28 -0.80 3.66
CA LYS A 15 11.19 0.36 3.51
C LYS A 15 11.68 0.48 2.07
N MET A 16 11.94 -0.65 1.42
CA MET A 16 12.32 -0.66 0.01
C MET A 16 11.18 -0.15 -0.87
N LEU A 17 9.96 -0.59 -0.58
CA LEU A 17 8.79 -0.12 -1.31
C LEU A 17 8.58 1.38 -1.13
N GLN A 18 8.76 1.89 0.09
CA GLN A 18 8.62 3.33 0.36
C GLN A 18 9.63 4.13 -0.48
N LYS A 19 10.86 3.64 -0.57
CA LYS A 19 11.89 4.28 -1.39
C LYS A 19 11.48 4.31 -2.85
N THR A 20 10.93 3.20 -3.35
CA THR A 20 10.43 3.11 -4.73
C THR A 20 9.30 4.12 -4.96
N LEU A 21 8.33 4.20 -4.04
CA LEU A 21 7.21 5.13 -4.16
C LEU A 21 7.67 6.59 -4.11
N ASP A 22 8.68 6.89 -3.29
CA ASP A 22 9.23 8.25 -3.19
C ASP A 22 9.86 8.74 -4.50
N GLU A 23 10.29 7.80 -5.34
CA GLU A 23 10.89 8.09 -6.65
C GLU A 23 9.85 8.19 -7.77
N MET A 24 8.57 7.97 -7.46
CA MET A 24 7.50 7.94 -8.45
C MET A 24 6.54 9.11 -8.28
N VAL A 25 5.93 9.53 -9.39
CA VAL A 25 4.80 10.44 -9.35
C VAL A 25 3.54 9.60 -9.50
N LEU A 26 2.76 9.52 -8.42
CA LEU A 26 1.58 8.67 -8.39
C LEU A 26 0.32 9.50 -8.68
N PRO A 27 -0.67 8.92 -9.40
CA PRO A 27 -1.90 9.64 -9.73
C PRO A 27 -2.84 9.84 -8.54
N TYR A 28 -2.60 9.13 -7.44
CA TYR A 28 -3.46 9.17 -6.25
C TYR A 28 -2.61 9.37 -5.00
N PRO A 29 -3.18 10.00 -3.96
CA PRO A 29 -2.46 10.12 -2.68
C PRO A 29 -2.25 8.76 -2.03
N VAL A 30 -1.15 8.62 -1.30
CA VAL A 30 -0.82 7.40 -0.56
C VAL A 30 -0.90 7.70 0.93
N GLU A 31 -1.71 6.92 1.63
CA GLU A 31 -1.83 7.00 3.07
C GLU A 31 -1.08 5.82 3.69
N ASN A 32 -0.14 6.10 4.58
CA ASN A 32 0.63 5.07 5.26
C ASN A 32 -0.11 4.55 6.48
N ILE A 33 -0.31 3.25 6.54
CA ILE A 33 -0.97 2.57 7.66
C ILE A 33 0.05 1.63 8.31
N ASP A 34 0.41 1.92 9.56
CA ASP A 34 1.28 1.04 10.33
C ASP A 34 0.41 -0.02 10.99
N ILE A 35 0.60 -1.29 10.63
CA ILE A 35 -0.26 -2.38 11.12
C ILE A 35 -0.13 -2.60 12.62
N ASP A 36 0.97 -2.18 13.24
CA ASP A 36 1.17 -2.30 14.68
C ASP A 36 0.42 -1.18 15.43
N LYS A 37 0.25 -0.02 14.79
CA LYS A 37 -0.46 1.12 15.37
C LYS A 37 -1.94 1.09 15.05
N GLN A 38 -2.33 0.49 13.93
CA GLN A 38 -3.72 0.40 13.49
C GLN A 38 -4.09 -1.05 13.15
N PRO A 39 -3.99 -1.96 14.13
CA PRO A 39 -4.29 -3.38 13.89
C PRO A 39 -5.75 -3.62 13.47
N ASP A 40 -6.67 -2.80 13.96
CA ASP A 40 -8.09 -2.92 13.61
C ASP A 40 -8.30 -2.70 12.12
N LEU A 41 -7.65 -1.68 11.56
CA LEU A 41 -7.78 -1.38 10.14
C LEU A 41 -7.13 -2.48 9.29
N ALA A 42 -5.97 -2.99 9.71
CA ALA A 42 -5.32 -4.10 9.03
C ALA A 42 -6.23 -5.34 9.02
N GLY A 43 -6.88 -5.62 10.14
CA GLY A 43 -7.84 -6.72 10.25
C GLY A 43 -9.05 -6.51 9.36
N GLU A 44 -9.56 -5.29 9.29
CA GLU A 44 -10.70 -4.95 8.46
C GLU A 44 -10.44 -5.22 6.97
N PHE A 45 -9.23 -4.94 6.50
CA PHE A 45 -8.83 -5.20 5.12
C PHE A 45 -8.26 -6.60 4.92
N GLY A 46 -8.18 -7.41 5.98
CA GLY A 46 -7.65 -8.76 5.88
C GLY A 46 -6.19 -8.82 5.49
N ILE A 47 -5.38 -7.87 5.98
CA ILE A 47 -3.96 -7.80 5.65
C ILE A 47 -3.22 -8.93 6.36
N ARG A 48 -2.58 -9.81 5.60
CA ARG A 48 -1.85 -10.97 6.13
C ARG A 48 -0.35 -10.81 6.07
N GLY A 49 0.11 -9.86 5.31
CA GLY A 49 1.54 -9.62 5.16
C GLY A 49 1.80 -8.19 4.76
N VAL A 50 3.01 -7.73 4.95
CA VAL A 50 3.41 -6.39 4.58
C VAL A 50 4.66 -6.46 3.71
N PRO A 51 4.84 -5.52 2.77
CA PRO A 51 3.93 -4.42 2.46
C PRO A 51 2.72 -4.87 1.63
N THR A 52 1.60 -4.19 1.78
CA THR A 52 0.43 -4.39 0.92
C THR A 52 -0.11 -3.02 0.52
N LEU A 53 -0.35 -2.82 -0.77
CA LEU A 53 -0.99 -1.62 -1.29
C LEU A 53 -2.44 -1.95 -1.63
N VAL A 54 -3.36 -1.11 -1.19
CA VAL A 54 -4.79 -1.27 -1.47
C VAL A 54 -5.28 0.00 -2.15
N LEU A 55 -5.94 -0.16 -3.31
CA LEU A 55 -6.52 0.98 -4.03
C LEU A 55 -7.99 1.09 -3.64
N LEU A 56 -8.36 2.26 -3.10
CA LEU A 56 -9.73 2.56 -2.69
C LEU A 56 -10.38 3.56 -3.61
N THR A 57 -11.68 3.38 -3.86
CA THR A 57 -12.51 4.38 -4.54
C THR A 57 -12.80 5.55 -3.61
N GLY A 58 -13.43 6.60 -4.13
CA GLY A 58 -13.88 7.73 -3.32
C GLY A 58 -14.89 7.34 -2.25
N GLU A 59 -15.63 6.24 -2.44
CA GLU A 59 -16.58 5.72 -1.47
C GLU A 59 -15.93 4.75 -0.46
N GLY A 60 -14.62 4.53 -0.57
CA GLY A 60 -13.92 3.66 0.34
C GLY A 60 -14.03 2.18 0.01
N VAL A 61 -14.36 1.85 -1.24
CA VAL A 61 -14.46 0.46 -1.70
C VAL A 61 -13.12 0.03 -2.29
N GLU A 62 -12.66 -1.15 -1.90
CA GLU A 62 -11.41 -1.70 -2.44
C GLU A 62 -11.58 -2.08 -3.91
N GLN A 63 -10.71 -1.51 -4.77
CA GLN A 63 -10.70 -1.82 -6.20
C GLN A 63 -9.64 -2.85 -6.56
N GLY A 64 -8.60 -2.97 -5.77
CA GLY A 64 -7.53 -3.92 -6.02
C GLY A 64 -6.45 -3.80 -4.99
N ARG A 65 -5.49 -4.75 -5.02
CA ARG A 65 -4.35 -4.70 -4.11
C ARG A 65 -3.13 -5.33 -4.74
N LEU A 66 -1.96 -4.88 -4.28
CA LEU A 66 -0.67 -5.51 -4.57
C LEU A 66 -0.08 -5.98 -3.25
N VAL A 67 0.36 -7.22 -3.20
CA VAL A 67 0.95 -7.81 -2.00
C VAL A 67 2.44 -8.04 -2.24
N GLY A 68 3.26 -7.61 -1.28
CA GLY A 68 4.71 -7.78 -1.34
C GLY A 68 5.43 -6.63 -2.03
N GLY A 69 6.75 -6.72 -2.07
CA GLY A 69 7.58 -5.72 -2.74
C GLY A 69 7.38 -5.76 -4.25
N LYS A 70 7.17 -4.58 -4.86
CA LYS A 70 6.91 -4.46 -6.28
C LYS A 70 7.82 -3.40 -6.89
N SER A 71 8.11 -3.58 -8.19
CA SER A 71 8.89 -2.60 -8.94
C SER A 71 8.02 -1.40 -9.35
N LYS A 72 8.69 -0.34 -9.80
CA LYS A 72 7.98 0.82 -10.35
C LYS A 72 7.05 0.42 -11.49
N ALA A 73 7.52 -0.45 -12.38
CA ALA A 73 6.74 -0.91 -13.52
C ALA A 73 5.48 -1.65 -13.09
N ASP A 74 5.61 -2.52 -12.09
CA ASP A 74 4.46 -3.27 -11.55
C ASP A 74 3.41 -2.34 -10.96
N ILE A 75 3.86 -1.34 -10.21
CA ILE A 75 2.97 -0.38 -9.57
C ILE A 75 2.26 0.47 -10.61
N MET A 76 2.98 0.96 -11.61
CA MET A 76 2.40 1.77 -12.67
C MET A 76 1.36 0.99 -13.46
N GLU A 77 1.65 -0.26 -13.79
CA GLU A 77 0.72 -1.13 -14.49
C GLU A 77 -0.55 -1.36 -13.68
N TRP A 78 -0.39 -1.58 -12.37
CA TRP A 78 -1.51 -1.78 -11.46
C TRP A 78 -2.42 -0.56 -11.38
N LEU A 79 -1.85 0.64 -11.43
CA LEU A 79 -2.60 1.89 -11.34
C LEU A 79 -3.16 2.40 -12.67
N SER A 80 -2.78 1.78 -13.76
CA SER A 80 -3.23 2.21 -15.09
C SER A 80 -4.62 1.68 -15.45
#